data_47950e3fd0875f25181d6ad04f9d8677
#
_entry.id   47950e3fd0875f25181d6ad04f9d8677
#
_cell.length_a   1.000
_cell.length_b   1.000
_cell.length_c   1.000
_cell.angle_alpha   90.00
_cell.angle_beta   90.00
_cell.angle_gamma   90.00
#
_symmetry.space_group_name_H-M   'P 1'
#
loop_
_entity.id
_entity.type
_entity.pdbx_description
1 polymer ?
#
loop_
_entity_poly.entity_id
_entity_poly.type
_entity_poly.pdbx_seq_one_letter_code
_entity_poly.pdbx_strand_id
1 'polypeptide(L)'
;MGPLNGIKIVEFAGIGPGPFCGMALADLGAEVITINRINEKGIYNKFDIHNRSKYSLTADLKKIATRGEILKLLSQVDGLIEGYRPGVMESLGLGPDDCFKINPKIVYGRMTGWGQDGPMSKNAGHDINYISLTGALGAMGRKNSPPSPPLNLIGDYGGGGMHLALGMTAAFVHQIKTGEGQVVDSAMIDGASMLMSFFYSFNQMGYWEDARESNLLDGAAHFYDTYECADGKFLAIGSIEPKFYSIFLEKLEITDKDFLNQMDKSKWTELKDKVTKIILTKTRDEWALICLLYTSPSPR
;
A
#
# COMPACT_ATOMS: atom_id res chain seq x y z
N MET A 1 10.37 9.11 22.22
CA MET A 1 11.33 9.08 21.10
C MET A 1 11.04 7.84 20.28
N GLY A 2 10.99 7.97 18.96
CA GLY A 2 10.78 6.84 18.06
C GLY A 2 12.08 6.13 17.69
N PRO A 3 12.02 4.95 17.04
CA PRO A 3 13.21 4.16 16.68
C PRO A 3 14.14 4.86 15.67
N LEU A 4 13.65 5.82 14.89
CA LEU A 4 14.44 6.62 13.96
C LEU A 4 14.84 8.00 14.52
N ASN A 5 14.77 8.20 15.83
CA ASN A 5 15.20 9.45 16.45
C ASN A 5 16.68 9.74 16.15
N GLY A 6 16.96 10.93 15.66
CA GLY A 6 18.30 11.37 15.22
C GLY A 6 18.56 11.18 13.72
N ILE A 7 17.72 10.45 12.99
CA ILE A 7 17.77 10.34 11.53
C ILE A 7 17.12 11.57 10.91
N LYS A 8 17.82 12.23 9.98
CA LYS A 8 17.38 13.42 9.26
C LYS A 8 17.16 13.09 7.79
N ILE A 9 16.02 13.48 7.25
CA ILE A 9 15.60 13.16 5.89
C ILE A 9 15.12 14.42 5.17
N VAL A 10 15.59 14.64 3.97
CA VAL A 10 15.01 15.62 3.04
C VAL A 10 14.04 14.90 2.12
N GLU A 11 12.82 15.42 2.02
CA GLU A 11 11.79 14.94 1.09
C GLU A 11 11.54 16.01 0.04
N PHE A 12 11.67 15.68 -1.24
CA PHE A 12 11.18 16.56 -2.31
C PHE A 12 9.68 16.38 -2.47
N ALA A 13 8.94 17.48 -2.37
CA ALA A 13 7.48 17.47 -2.43
C ALA A 13 6.97 16.76 -3.69
N GLY A 14 5.99 15.92 -3.50
CA GLY A 14 5.34 15.11 -4.52
C GLY A 14 3.89 14.80 -4.14
N ILE A 15 3.33 13.77 -4.78
CA ILE A 15 1.96 13.29 -4.54
C ILE A 15 2.04 11.79 -4.26
N GLY A 16 1.17 11.30 -3.36
CA GLY A 16 0.99 9.86 -3.12
C GLY A 16 2.14 9.21 -2.35
N PRO A 17 2.86 8.25 -2.95
CA PRO A 17 3.74 7.33 -2.22
C PRO A 17 4.97 7.98 -1.57
N GLY A 18 5.58 8.99 -2.21
CA GLY A 18 6.73 9.71 -1.63
C GLY A 18 6.38 10.41 -0.31
N PRO A 19 5.40 11.32 -0.30
CA PRO A 19 4.90 11.94 0.93
C PRO A 19 4.41 10.95 1.98
N PHE A 20 3.80 9.83 1.56
CA PHE A 20 3.41 8.77 2.48
C PHE A 20 4.62 8.09 3.14
N CYS A 21 5.67 7.80 2.37
CA CYS A 21 6.93 7.28 2.90
C CYS A 21 7.54 8.22 3.96
N GLY A 22 7.67 9.51 3.61
CA GLY A 22 8.19 10.51 4.54
C GLY A 22 7.37 10.64 5.83
N MET A 23 6.03 10.57 5.72
CA MET A 23 5.14 10.54 6.88
C MET A 23 5.40 9.30 7.76
N ALA A 24 5.49 8.11 7.17
CA ALA A 24 5.73 6.87 7.90
C ALA A 24 7.07 6.90 8.66
N LEU A 25 8.13 7.44 8.03
CA LEU A 25 9.44 7.60 8.68
C LEU A 25 9.40 8.67 9.78
N ALA A 26 8.66 9.76 9.58
CA ALA A 26 8.45 10.79 10.60
C ALA A 26 7.68 10.25 11.82
N ASP A 27 6.65 9.42 11.62
CA ASP A 27 5.92 8.73 12.68
C ASP A 27 6.83 7.80 13.50
N LEU A 28 7.88 7.25 12.88
CA LEU A 28 8.91 6.46 13.55
C LEU A 28 9.98 7.33 14.24
N GLY A 29 9.89 8.65 14.17
CA GLY A 29 10.73 9.58 14.89
C GLY A 29 11.84 10.24 14.08
N ALA A 30 11.92 10.01 12.76
CA ALA A 30 12.84 10.74 11.89
C ALA A 30 12.45 12.22 11.78
N GLU A 31 13.43 13.10 11.65
CA GLU A 31 13.26 14.51 11.33
C GLU A 31 13.15 14.66 9.80
N VAL A 32 11.95 14.92 9.30
CA VAL A 32 11.70 15.04 7.86
C VAL A 32 11.48 16.49 7.47
N ILE A 33 12.24 16.98 6.49
CA ILE A 33 12.14 18.33 5.92
C ILE A 33 11.64 18.22 4.48
N THR A 34 10.42 18.66 4.22
CA THR A 34 9.84 18.66 2.86
C THR A 34 10.23 19.93 2.12
N ILE A 35 10.84 19.79 0.95
CA ILE A 35 11.15 20.87 0.01
C ILE A 35 10.00 21.07 -0.96
N ASN A 36 9.30 22.17 -0.83
CA ASN A 36 8.16 22.55 -1.64
C ASN A 36 8.53 23.55 -2.74
N ARG A 37 7.73 23.65 -3.80
CA ARG A 37 7.88 24.66 -4.86
C ARG A 37 7.38 26.03 -4.42
N ILE A 38 8.03 27.11 -4.89
CA ILE A 38 7.74 28.49 -4.45
C ILE A 38 6.31 28.96 -4.74
N ASN A 39 5.68 28.54 -5.80
CA ASN A 39 4.42 29.14 -6.28
C ASN A 39 3.21 28.18 -6.23
N GLU A 40 3.27 27.13 -5.47
CA GLU A 40 2.12 26.25 -5.30
C GLU A 40 1.13 26.87 -4.31
N LYS A 41 0.05 27.47 -4.85
CA LYS A 41 -1.08 27.88 -4.02
C LYS A 41 -1.65 26.64 -3.34
N GLY A 42 -1.67 26.62 -2.02
CA GLY A 42 -2.23 25.48 -1.25
C GLY A 42 -1.22 24.46 -0.77
N ILE A 43 0.07 24.74 -0.81
CA ILE A 43 1.15 23.86 -0.29
C ILE A 43 0.88 23.42 1.16
N TYR A 44 0.31 24.27 1.97
CA TYR A 44 -0.06 23.94 3.34
C TYR A 44 -1.57 23.74 3.46
N ASN A 45 -2.01 22.51 3.33
CA ASN A 45 -3.35 22.09 3.70
C ASN A 45 -3.30 21.44 5.09
N LYS A 46 -3.89 22.12 6.09
CA LYS A 46 -3.94 21.60 7.48
C LYS A 46 -4.66 20.25 7.61
N PHE A 47 -5.39 19.84 6.60
CA PHE A 47 -6.09 18.55 6.54
C PHE A 47 -5.27 17.46 5.81
N ASP A 48 -4.12 17.81 5.25
CA ASP A 48 -3.24 16.83 4.61
C ASP A 48 -2.42 16.09 5.67
N ILE A 49 -2.88 14.89 5.98
CA ILE A 49 -2.28 14.03 6.99
C ILE A 49 -0.84 13.62 6.61
N HIS A 50 -0.50 13.58 5.32
CA HIS A 50 0.86 13.24 4.88
C HIS A 50 1.91 14.25 5.33
N ASN A 51 1.50 15.47 5.68
CA ASN A 51 2.41 16.52 6.17
C ASN A 51 2.61 16.51 7.70
N ARG A 52 1.95 15.59 8.43
CA ARG A 52 2.12 15.51 9.88
C ARG A 52 3.57 15.20 10.25
N SER A 53 4.02 15.79 11.35
CA SER A 53 5.36 15.58 11.91
C SER A 53 6.53 15.93 10.98
N LYS A 54 6.29 16.75 9.94
CA LYS A 54 7.32 17.22 9.00
C LYS A 54 7.53 18.73 9.11
N TYR A 55 8.76 19.15 8.82
CA TYR A 55 9.10 20.55 8.57
C TYR A 55 8.92 20.88 7.10
N SER A 56 8.72 22.16 6.79
CA SER A 56 8.48 22.64 5.42
C SER A 56 9.50 23.71 5.04
N LEU A 57 10.12 23.54 3.89
CA LEU A 57 11.00 24.51 3.25
C LEU A 57 10.49 24.77 1.82
N THR A 58 10.55 26.01 1.37
CA THR A 58 10.18 26.37 -0.01
C THR A 58 11.41 26.73 -0.82
N ALA A 59 11.60 26.10 -1.99
CA ALA A 59 12.75 26.31 -2.85
C ALA A 59 12.43 26.31 -4.34
N ASP A 60 13.13 27.15 -5.11
CA ASP A 60 13.08 27.15 -6.58
C ASP A 60 14.27 26.38 -7.15
N LEU A 61 14.04 25.11 -7.43
CA LEU A 61 15.07 24.22 -7.98
C LEU A 61 15.53 24.58 -9.41
N LYS A 62 14.87 25.53 -10.08
CA LYS A 62 15.34 26.04 -11.38
C LYS A 62 16.57 26.94 -11.23
N LYS A 63 16.76 27.57 -10.07
CA LYS A 63 17.88 28.46 -9.79
C LYS A 63 19.10 27.67 -9.34
N ILE A 64 20.25 27.85 -10.02
CA ILE A 64 21.52 27.19 -9.70
C ILE A 64 21.95 27.46 -8.26
N ALA A 65 21.85 28.71 -7.80
CA ALA A 65 22.21 29.08 -6.43
C ALA A 65 21.38 28.30 -5.39
N THR A 66 20.05 28.14 -5.62
CA THR A 66 19.18 27.37 -4.72
C THR A 66 19.58 25.91 -4.68
N ARG A 67 19.94 25.31 -5.82
CA ARG A 67 20.43 23.91 -5.85
C ARG A 67 21.72 23.74 -5.05
N GLY A 68 22.62 24.73 -5.10
CA GLY A 68 23.83 24.76 -4.27
C GLY A 68 23.53 24.76 -2.77
N GLU A 69 22.52 25.53 -2.32
CA GLU A 69 22.09 25.51 -0.93
C GLU A 69 21.42 24.18 -0.53
N ILE A 70 20.66 23.57 -1.44
CA ILE A 70 20.08 22.24 -1.22
C ILE A 70 21.18 21.18 -1.08
N LEU A 71 22.23 21.22 -1.92
CA LEU A 71 23.38 20.30 -1.77
C LEU A 71 24.07 20.47 -0.41
N LYS A 72 24.21 21.71 0.07
CA LYS A 72 24.74 21.95 1.44
C LYS A 72 23.84 21.33 2.51
N LEU A 73 22.51 21.41 2.38
CA LEU A 73 21.59 20.74 3.29
C LEU A 73 21.75 19.22 3.21
N LEU A 74 21.83 18.65 1.98
CA LEU A 74 21.99 17.22 1.75
C LEU A 74 23.32 16.66 2.30
N SER A 75 24.35 17.49 2.47
CA SER A 75 25.59 17.07 3.12
C SER A 75 25.45 16.83 4.64
N GLN A 76 24.34 17.24 5.26
CA GLN A 76 24.11 17.19 6.70
C GLN A 76 22.94 16.29 7.12
N VAL A 77 22.37 15.53 6.20
CA VAL A 77 21.23 14.63 6.45
C VAL A 77 21.58 13.18 6.14
N ASP A 78 20.81 12.26 6.69
CA ASP A 78 21.04 10.82 6.54
C ASP A 78 20.34 10.26 5.31
N GLY A 79 19.26 10.89 4.87
CA GLY A 79 18.46 10.37 3.77
C GLY A 79 17.81 11.45 2.91
N LEU A 80 17.41 11.03 1.73
CA LEU A 80 16.67 11.83 0.74
C LEU A 80 15.53 10.97 0.18
N ILE A 81 14.35 11.57 -0.03
CA ILE A 81 13.21 10.98 -0.73
C ILE A 81 12.88 11.86 -1.94
N GLU A 82 12.80 11.24 -3.11
CA GLU A 82 12.30 11.90 -4.32
C GLU A 82 11.32 11.01 -5.07
N GLY A 83 10.41 11.60 -5.83
CA GLY A 83 9.41 10.90 -6.65
C GLY A 83 9.27 11.51 -8.04
N TYR A 84 10.34 12.07 -8.60
CA TYR A 84 10.34 12.60 -9.96
C TYR A 84 10.53 11.48 -10.99
N ARG A 85 10.26 11.80 -12.25
CA ARG A 85 10.55 10.88 -13.36
C ARG A 85 12.06 10.64 -13.47
N PRO A 86 12.47 9.43 -13.93
CA PRO A 86 13.89 9.12 -14.14
C PRO A 86 14.63 10.19 -14.93
N GLY A 87 15.80 10.57 -14.45
CA GLY A 87 16.66 11.61 -15.05
C GLY A 87 16.37 13.05 -14.65
N VAL A 88 15.26 13.32 -13.94
CA VAL A 88 14.93 14.71 -13.52
C VAL A 88 15.90 15.22 -12.45
N MET A 89 16.16 14.42 -11.41
CA MET A 89 17.09 14.80 -10.34
C MET A 89 18.51 14.95 -10.87
N GLU A 90 18.94 14.09 -11.78
CA GLU A 90 20.22 14.16 -12.47
C GLU A 90 20.33 15.48 -13.28
N SER A 91 19.30 15.85 -14.02
CA SER A 91 19.26 17.12 -14.79
C SER A 91 19.33 18.36 -13.91
N LEU A 92 18.92 18.25 -12.65
CA LEU A 92 19.02 19.31 -11.64
C LEU A 92 20.38 19.35 -10.94
N GLY A 93 21.27 18.39 -11.17
CA GLY A 93 22.52 18.22 -10.42
C GLY A 93 22.29 17.81 -8.97
N LEU A 94 21.20 17.08 -8.73
CA LEU A 94 20.75 16.53 -7.44
C LEU A 94 20.56 15.01 -7.51
N GLY A 95 21.06 14.37 -8.56
CA GLY A 95 21.01 12.92 -8.73
C GLY A 95 21.89 12.17 -7.71
N PRO A 96 21.80 10.83 -7.67
CA PRO A 96 22.58 10.03 -6.73
C PRO A 96 24.08 10.34 -6.77
N ASP A 97 24.68 10.41 -7.95
CA ASP A 97 26.11 10.67 -8.10
C ASP A 97 26.52 12.05 -7.55
N ASP A 98 25.68 13.07 -7.73
CA ASP A 98 25.94 14.41 -7.20
C ASP A 98 25.84 14.42 -5.67
N CYS A 99 24.85 13.72 -5.13
CA CYS A 99 24.65 13.60 -3.69
C CYS A 99 25.76 12.79 -3.02
N PHE A 100 26.20 11.67 -3.60
CA PHE A 100 27.29 10.86 -3.04
C PHE A 100 28.65 11.57 -3.05
N LYS A 101 28.91 12.47 -4.00
CA LYS A 101 30.12 13.29 -3.99
C LYS A 101 30.24 14.17 -2.76
N ILE A 102 29.10 14.65 -2.22
CA ILE A 102 29.07 15.56 -1.08
C ILE A 102 28.75 14.85 0.24
N ASN A 103 28.05 13.73 0.17
CA ASN A 103 27.65 12.91 1.31
C ASN A 103 27.65 11.42 0.92
N PRO A 104 28.78 10.71 1.02
CA PRO A 104 28.86 9.30 0.64
C PRO A 104 28.02 8.38 1.52
N LYS A 105 27.50 8.91 2.63
CA LYS A 105 26.65 8.14 3.56
C LYS A 105 25.15 8.27 3.29
N ILE A 106 24.72 9.14 2.37
CA ILE A 106 23.31 9.42 2.18
C ILE A 106 22.55 8.20 1.68
N VAL A 107 21.39 7.92 2.28
CA VAL A 107 20.41 6.95 1.76
C VAL A 107 19.51 7.68 0.77
N TYR A 108 19.59 7.33 -0.50
CA TYR A 108 18.89 8.01 -1.57
C TYR A 108 17.67 7.21 -2.00
N GLY A 109 16.48 7.56 -1.48
CA GLY A 109 15.20 6.91 -1.79
C GLY A 109 14.56 7.46 -3.06
N ARG A 110 14.32 6.60 -4.05
CA ARG A 110 13.67 6.91 -5.32
C ARG A 110 12.34 6.19 -5.44
N MET A 111 11.27 6.95 -5.63
CA MET A 111 9.91 6.45 -5.81
C MET A 111 9.47 6.64 -7.25
N THR A 112 9.17 5.54 -7.94
CA THR A 112 8.65 5.57 -9.32
C THR A 112 7.48 4.60 -9.49
N GLY A 113 6.79 4.71 -10.63
CA GLY A 113 5.78 3.71 -11.01
C GLY A 113 6.40 2.45 -11.60
N TRP A 114 7.39 2.63 -12.49
CA TRP A 114 7.93 1.58 -13.36
C TRP A 114 9.41 1.23 -13.12
N GLY A 115 10.08 1.89 -12.17
CA GLY A 115 11.52 1.78 -11.97
C GLY A 115 12.30 2.85 -12.73
N GLN A 116 13.62 2.91 -12.47
CA GLN A 116 14.54 3.84 -13.12
C GLN A 116 14.87 3.41 -14.54
N ASP A 117 14.86 2.11 -14.80
CA ASP A 117 15.26 1.48 -16.04
C ASP A 117 14.12 0.69 -16.68
N GLY A 118 14.34 0.19 -17.88
CA GLY A 118 13.39 -0.64 -18.62
C GLY A 118 12.47 0.14 -19.57
N PRO A 119 11.69 -0.57 -20.39
CA PRO A 119 10.95 0.01 -21.51
C PRO A 119 9.83 0.97 -21.06
N MET A 120 9.33 0.85 -19.83
CA MET A 120 8.25 1.67 -19.31
C MET A 120 8.71 2.79 -18.36
N SER A 121 9.98 2.86 -18.00
CA SER A 121 10.50 3.80 -17.01
C SER A 121 10.16 5.28 -17.26
N LYS A 122 10.02 5.67 -18.53
CA LYS A 122 9.67 7.04 -18.97
C LYS A 122 8.17 7.26 -19.17
N ASN A 123 7.36 6.20 -19.07
CA ASN A 123 5.93 6.30 -19.31
C ASN A 123 5.19 6.89 -18.09
N ALA A 124 4.12 7.62 -18.36
CA ALA A 124 3.18 8.03 -17.32
C ALA A 124 2.37 6.82 -16.85
N GLY A 125 1.94 6.87 -15.60
CA GLY A 125 1.03 5.88 -15.02
C GLY A 125 0.54 6.36 -13.65
N HIS A 126 -0.48 5.69 -13.15
CA HIS A 126 -1.02 5.83 -11.82
C HIS A 126 -1.18 4.45 -11.17
N ASP A 127 -1.51 4.40 -9.89
CA ASP A 127 -1.70 3.16 -9.13
C ASP A 127 -2.36 2.04 -9.95
N ILE A 128 -3.53 2.32 -10.53
CA ILE A 128 -4.31 1.34 -11.29
C ILE A 128 -3.55 0.73 -12.47
N ASN A 129 -2.63 1.48 -13.10
CA ASN A 129 -1.82 0.98 -14.21
C ASN A 129 -0.72 0.03 -13.70
N TYR A 130 -0.11 0.36 -12.57
CA TYR A 130 0.95 -0.47 -11.97
C TYR A 130 0.39 -1.79 -11.50
N ILE A 131 -0.72 -1.76 -10.75
CA ILE A 131 -1.35 -2.97 -10.21
C ILE A 131 -2.04 -3.83 -11.28
N SER A 132 -2.36 -3.27 -12.45
CA SER A 132 -2.89 -4.05 -13.58
C SER A 132 -1.88 -5.06 -14.09
N LEU A 133 -0.61 -4.67 -14.25
CA LEU A 133 0.44 -5.54 -14.76
C LEU A 133 0.88 -6.62 -13.77
N THR A 134 0.65 -6.39 -12.47
CA THR A 134 0.95 -7.39 -11.43
C THR A 134 -0.14 -8.44 -11.27
N GLY A 135 -1.28 -8.30 -11.96
CA GLY A 135 -2.44 -9.16 -11.76
C GLY A 135 -3.29 -8.78 -10.53
N ALA A 136 -2.83 -7.89 -9.65
CA ALA A 136 -3.56 -7.50 -8.44
C ALA A 136 -4.95 -6.93 -8.77
N LEU A 137 -5.03 -5.99 -9.74
CA LEU A 137 -6.31 -5.44 -10.15
C LEU A 137 -7.22 -6.53 -10.75
N GLY A 138 -6.66 -7.42 -11.58
CA GLY A 138 -7.40 -8.50 -12.22
C GLY A 138 -8.05 -9.46 -11.24
N ALA A 139 -7.43 -9.67 -10.06
CA ALA A 139 -7.93 -10.56 -9.02
C ALA A 139 -9.07 -9.95 -8.18
N MET A 140 -9.33 -8.64 -8.27
CA MET A 140 -10.29 -7.94 -7.40
C MET A 140 -11.62 -7.66 -8.08
N GLY A 141 -12.70 -7.90 -7.37
CA GLY A 141 -14.06 -7.61 -7.82
C GLY A 141 -14.91 -8.85 -8.03
N ARG A 142 -16.11 -8.64 -8.55
CA ARG A 142 -17.09 -9.70 -8.77
C ARG A 142 -16.95 -10.35 -10.14
N LYS A 143 -17.38 -11.61 -10.24
CA LYS A 143 -17.50 -12.33 -11.51
C LYS A 143 -18.44 -11.57 -12.44
N ASN A 144 -18.11 -11.53 -13.72
CA ASN A 144 -18.90 -10.85 -14.76
C ASN A 144 -19.00 -9.31 -14.62
N SER A 145 -18.15 -8.70 -13.79
CA SER A 145 -18.01 -7.25 -13.67
C SER A 145 -16.59 -6.83 -14.03
N PRO A 146 -16.34 -5.56 -14.41
CA PRO A 146 -14.97 -5.06 -14.48
C PRO A 146 -14.26 -5.22 -13.13
N PRO A 147 -12.92 -5.39 -13.13
CA PRO A 147 -12.16 -5.37 -11.88
C PRO A 147 -12.45 -4.12 -11.04
N SER A 148 -12.51 -4.28 -9.72
CA SER A 148 -12.80 -3.18 -8.80
C SER A 148 -11.50 -2.49 -8.37
N PRO A 149 -11.29 -1.20 -8.67
CA PRO A 149 -10.11 -0.46 -8.20
C PRO A 149 -10.09 -0.40 -6.66
N PRO A 150 -8.98 -0.81 -6.02
CA PRO A 150 -8.86 -0.81 -4.56
C PRO A 150 -8.41 0.55 -4.01
N LEU A 151 -8.87 1.67 -4.58
CA LEU A 151 -8.31 2.99 -4.37
C LEU A 151 -6.84 3.01 -4.84
N ASN A 152 -5.97 3.77 -4.17
CA ASN A 152 -4.52 3.77 -4.39
C ASN A 152 -3.75 3.07 -3.24
N LEU A 153 -4.38 2.07 -2.63
CA LEU A 153 -3.82 1.39 -1.45
C LEU A 153 -2.72 0.41 -1.81
N ILE A 154 -2.79 -0.23 -2.98
CA ILE A 154 -1.88 -1.32 -3.35
C ILE A 154 -0.64 -0.79 -4.07
N GLY A 155 -0.80 0.01 -5.12
CA GLY A 155 0.34 0.56 -5.86
C GLY A 155 1.02 1.69 -5.11
N ASP A 156 0.30 2.79 -4.84
CA ASP A 156 0.90 3.99 -4.23
C ASP A 156 1.36 3.73 -2.79
N TYR A 157 0.49 3.18 -1.94
CA TYR A 157 0.79 3.10 -0.51
C TYR A 157 1.46 1.80 -0.10
N GLY A 158 0.87 0.63 -0.37
CA GLY A 158 1.44 -0.66 0.01
C GLY A 158 2.73 -0.99 -0.76
N GLY A 159 2.62 -1.04 -2.08
CA GLY A 159 3.73 -1.35 -2.98
C GLY A 159 4.72 -0.20 -3.18
N GLY A 160 4.27 1.05 -3.00
CA GLY A 160 5.10 2.24 -3.15
C GLY A 160 5.65 2.73 -1.82
N GLY A 161 4.88 3.55 -1.11
CA GLY A 161 5.36 4.29 0.05
C GLY A 161 5.85 3.43 1.21
N MET A 162 5.13 2.35 1.56
CA MET A 162 5.57 1.40 2.59
C MET A 162 6.80 0.60 2.16
N HIS A 163 6.85 0.19 0.89
CA HIS A 163 8.00 -0.53 0.34
C HIS A 163 9.26 0.34 0.35
N LEU A 164 9.16 1.62 -0.05
CA LEU A 164 10.26 2.58 0.06
C LEU A 164 10.66 2.81 1.52
N ALA A 165 9.71 2.98 2.44
CA ALA A 165 10.01 3.18 3.86
C ALA A 165 10.75 1.98 4.47
N LEU A 166 10.36 0.75 4.11
CA LEU A 166 11.08 -0.47 4.48
C LEU A 166 12.50 -0.48 3.93
N GLY A 167 12.67 -0.20 2.62
CA GLY A 167 13.97 -0.16 1.97
C GLY A 167 14.90 0.89 2.57
N MET A 168 14.39 2.10 2.82
CA MET A 168 15.17 3.16 3.47
C MET A 168 15.55 2.80 4.90
N THR A 169 14.64 2.21 5.66
CA THR A 169 14.95 1.76 7.04
C THR A 169 16.06 0.72 7.05
N ALA A 170 16.01 -0.26 6.13
CA ALA A 170 17.08 -1.24 5.97
C ALA A 170 18.41 -0.58 5.55
N ALA A 171 18.36 0.40 4.65
CA ALA A 171 19.52 1.15 4.22
C ALA A 171 20.12 2.01 5.34
N PHE A 172 19.31 2.60 6.23
CA PHE A 172 19.81 3.29 7.44
C PHE A 172 20.53 2.33 8.38
N VAL A 173 20.02 1.09 8.55
CA VAL A 173 20.74 0.08 9.33
C VAL A 173 22.09 -0.26 8.72
N HIS A 174 22.18 -0.37 7.40
CA HIS A 174 23.45 -0.55 6.68
C HIS A 174 24.39 0.66 6.89
N GLN A 175 23.89 1.86 6.65
CA GLN A 175 24.61 3.12 6.83
C GLN A 175 25.24 3.25 8.26
N ILE A 176 24.45 2.96 9.28
CA ILE A 176 24.91 3.02 10.68
C ILE A 176 26.04 2.01 10.93
N LYS A 177 25.98 0.83 10.34
CA LYS A 177 26.97 -0.25 10.53
C LYS A 177 28.25 -0.05 9.74
N THR A 178 28.16 0.49 8.53
CA THR A 178 29.28 0.54 7.58
C THR A 178 29.81 1.96 7.34
N GLY A 179 28.98 2.97 7.57
CA GLY A 179 29.24 4.34 7.19
C GLY A 179 29.00 4.64 5.70
N GLU A 180 28.40 3.71 4.97
CA GLU A 180 28.13 3.83 3.52
C GLU A 180 26.66 4.03 3.25
N GLY A 181 26.35 4.98 2.36
CA GLY A 181 25.01 5.19 1.82
C GLY A 181 24.71 4.30 0.61
N GLN A 182 23.47 4.34 0.14
CA GLN A 182 23.07 3.60 -1.06
C GLN A 182 21.82 4.21 -1.68
N VAL A 183 21.57 3.86 -2.94
CA VAL A 183 20.29 4.14 -3.60
C VAL A 183 19.29 3.05 -3.23
N VAL A 184 18.08 3.47 -2.87
CA VAL A 184 16.91 2.61 -2.72
C VAL A 184 15.95 2.96 -3.86
N ASP A 185 15.98 2.19 -4.92
CA ASP A 185 15.04 2.31 -6.04
C ASP A 185 13.79 1.46 -5.72
N SER A 186 12.67 2.13 -5.55
CA SER A 186 11.40 1.51 -5.18
C SER A 186 10.35 1.83 -6.23
N ALA A 187 10.12 0.89 -7.13
CA ALA A 187 9.04 1.00 -8.10
C ALA A 187 7.72 0.45 -7.52
N MET A 188 6.62 1.17 -7.73
CA MET A 188 5.30 0.72 -7.28
C MET A 188 4.90 -0.64 -7.86
N ILE A 189 5.30 -0.93 -9.10
CA ILE A 189 5.04 -2.24 -9.72
C ILE A 189 5.77 -3.37 -9.01
N ASP A 190 7.01 -3.15 -8.54
CA ASP A 190 7.81 -4.16 -7.86
C ASP A 190 7.24 -4.46 -6.47
N GLY A 191 6.91 -3.42 -5.71
CA GLY A 191 6.30 -3.59 -4.40
C GLY A 191 4.89 -4.19 -4.49
N ALA A 192 4.08 -3.81 -5.48
CA ALA A 192 2.78 -4.45 -5.72
C ALA A 192 2.94 -5.93 -6.11
N SER A 193 3.98 -6.28 -6.91
CA SER A 193 4.31 -7.67 -7.22
C SER A 193 4.73 -8.45 -5.98
N MET A 194 5.49 -7.84 -5.08
CA MET A 194 5.86 -8.45 -3.80
C MET A 194 4.61 -8.75 -2.94
N LEU A 195 3.63 -7.84 -2.88
CA LEU A 195 2.35 -8.08 -2.21
C LEU A 195 1.56 -9.23 -2.82
N MET A 196 1.71 -9.49 -4.12
CA MET A 196 1.06 -10.59 -4.84
C MET A 196 1.79 -11.94 -4.73
N SER A 197 2.92 -12.02 -4.06
CA SER A 197 3.78 -13.22 -4.00
C SER A 197 3.05 -14.48 -3.53
N PHE A 198 2.15 -14.35 -2.54
CA PHE A 198 1.31 -15.44 -2.06
C PHE A 198 0.40 -15.99 -3.18
N PHE A 199 -0.24 -15.10 -3.93
CA PHE A 199 -1.17 -15.47 -5.01
C PHE A 199 -0.45 -16.08 -6.21
N TYR A 200 0.78 -15.62 -6.52
CA TYR A 200 1.63 -16.26 -7.53
C TYR A 200 1.99 -17.70 -7.13
N SER A 201 2.35 -17.90 -5.86
CA SER A 201 2.64 -19.25 -5.34
C SER A 201 1.41 -20.15 -5.41
N PHE A 202 0.25 -19.66 -5.01
CA PHE A 202 -1.01 -20.41 -5.05
C PHE A 202 -1.42 -20.77 -6.48
N ASN A 203 -1.23 -19.87 -7.44
CA ASN A 203 -1.47 -20.16 -8.84
C ASN A 203 -0.56 -21.29 -9.35
N GLN A 204 0.74 -21.24 -9.06
CA GLN A 204 1.69 -22.28 -9.44
C GLN A 204 1.37 -23.64 -8.79
N MET A 205 0.81 -23.65 -7.58
CA MET A 205 0.38 -24.86 -6.87
C MET A 205 -0.98 -25.38 -7.34
N GLY A 206 -1.69 -24.67 -8.22
CA GLY A 206 -3.03 -25.01 -8.65
C GLY A 206 -4.14 -24.72 -7.61
N TYR A 207 -3.85 -23.92 -6.59
CA TYR A 207 -4.81 -23.51 -5.55
C TYR A 207 -5.51 -22.16 -5.84
N TRP A 208 -5.05 -21.45 -6.86
CA TRP A 208 -5.62 -20.20 -7.32
C TRP A 208 -5.98 -20.26 -8.80
N GLU A 209 -7.22 -19.97 -9.12
CA GLU A 209 -7.70 -19.80 -10.50
C GLU A 209 -7.57 -18.34 -10.91
N ASP A 210 -7.09 -18.09 -12.13
CA ASP A 210 -7.07 -16.74 -12.71
C ASP A 210 -8.46 -16.31 -13.17
N ALA A 211 -9.37 -16.29 -12.20
CA ALA A 211 -10.75 -15.85 -12.39
C ALA A 211 -11.26 -15.25 -11.07
N ARG A 212 -11.91 -14.09 -11.16
CA ARG A 212 -12.50 -13.45 -9.97
C ARG A 212 -13.65 -14.26 -9.40
N GLU A 213 -13.85 -14.14 -8.11
CA GLU A 213 -14.93 -14.83 -7.38
C GLU A 213 -14.93 -16.34 -7.66
N SER A 214 -13.71 -16.90 -7.65
CA SER A 214 -13.45 -18.32 -7.90
C SER A 214 -12.50 -18.93 -6.89
N ASN A 215 -12.04 -18.15 -5.91
CA ASN A 215 -11.01 -18.55 -4.97
C ASN A 215 -11.44 -18.30 -3.51
N LEU A 216 -10.62 -18.80 -2.58
CA LEU A 216 -10.92 -18.72 -1.15
C LEU A 216 -11.05 -17.27 -0.64
N LEU A 217 -10.20 -16.34 -1.13
CA LEU A 217 -10.06 -15.00 -0.58
C LEU A 217 -10.65 -13.90 -1.47
N ASP A 218 -11.32 -14.25 -2.55
CA ASP A 218 -11.85 -13.29 -3.53
C ASP A 218 -13.39 -13.18 -3.54
N GLY A 219 -14.01 -13.74 -2.51
CA GLY A 219 -15.47 -13.70 -2.35
C GLY A 219 -16.22 -14.88 -2.98
N ALA A 220 -15.55 -15.94 -3.48
CA ALA A 220 -16.23 -17.13 -3.94
C ALA A 220 -16.78 -17.96 -2.78
N ALA A 221 -16.02 -18.09 -1.69
CA ALA A 221 -16.38 -18.90 -0.55
C ALA A 221 -17.50 -18.25 0.27
N HIS A 222 -18.54 -19.01 0.60
CA HIS A 222 -19.67 -18.53 1.40
C HIS A 222 -19.31 -18.06 2.81
N PHE A 223 -18.14 -18.42 3.29
CA PHE A 223 -17.59 -18.06 4.60
C PHE A 223 -16.51 -16.98 4.54
N TYR A 224 -16.24 -16.44 3.33
CA TYR A 224 -15.27 -15.35 3.14
C TYR A 224 -15.79 -14.39 2.07
N ASP A 225 -16.71 -13.51 2.44
CA ASP A 225 -17.30 -12.54 1.54
C ASP A 225 -18.02 -11.41 2.30
N THR A 226 -18.57 -10.46 1.54
CA THR A 226 -19.43 -9.38 2.00
C THR A 226 -20.90 -9.65 1.59
N TYR A 227 -21.83 -9.43 2.52
CA TYR A 227 -23.25 -9.70 2.33
C TYR A 227 -24.09 -8.47 2.63
N GLU A 228 -25.14 -8.25 1.85
CA GLU A 228 -26.10 -7.19 2.09
C GLU A 228 -27.09 -7.61 3.21
N CYS A 229 -27.35 -6.69 4.12
CA CYS A 229 -28.28 -6.83 5.23
C CYS A 229 -29.67 -6.23 4.91
N ALA A 230 -30.65 -6.48 5.74
CA ALA A 230 -32.04 -6.00 5.55
C ALA A 230 -32.16 -4.47 5.43
N ASP A 231 -31.20 -3.72 5.97
CA ASP A 231 -31.16 -2.25 5.93
C ASP A 231 -30.31 -1.68 4.77
N GLY A 232 -29.92 -2.51 3.78
CA GLY A 232 -29.11 -2.13 2.64
C GLY A 232 -27.64 -1.83 2.98
N LYS A 233 -27.21 -2.09 4.21
CA LYS A 233 -25.80 -2.04 4.63
C LYS A 233 -25.14 -3.40 4.47
N PHE A 234 -23.83 -3.46 4.65
CA PHE A 234 -23.05 -4.67 4.39
C PHE A 234 -22.40 -5.22 5.64
N LEU A 235 -22.29 -6.54 5.68
CA LEU A 235 -21.56 -7.33 6.66
C LEU A 235 -20.43 -8.07 5.96
N ALA A 236 -19.22 -8.08 6.55
CA ALA A 236 -18.11 -8.91 6.10
C ALA A 236 -18.02 -10.18 6.96
N ILE A 237 -17.83 -11.33 6.30
CA ILE A 237 -17.64 -12.64 6.92
C ILE A 237 -16.28 -13.16 6.53
N GLY A 238 -15.52 -13.68 7.50
CA GLY A 238 -14.16 -14.21 7.31
C GLY A 238 -13.88 -15.43 8.18
N SER A 239 -14.80 -16.40 8.23
CA SER A 239 -14.75 -17.57 9.11
C SER A 239 -14.02 -18.74 8.47
N ILE A 240 -12.70 -18.61 8.22
CA ILE A 240 -11.88 -19.61 7.50
C ILE A 240 -11.61 -20.83 8.39
N GLU A 241 -11.19 -20.61 9.64
CA GLU A 241 -10.78 -21.69 10.54
C GLU A 241 -12.01 -22.50 11.02
N PRO A 242 -11.89 -23.83 11.15
CA PRO A 242 -13.03 -24.69 11.51
C PRO A 242 -13.78 -24.27 12.79
N LYS A 243 -13.04 -23.74 13.78
CA LYS A 243 -13.65 -23.24 15.01
C LYS A 243 -14.54 -22.03 14.75
N PHE A 244 -14.09 -21.08 13.96
CA PHE A 244 -14.88 -19.88 13.62
C PHE A 244 -16.01 -20.20 12.66
N TYR A 245 -15.79 -21.15 11.76
CA TYR A 245 -16.85 -21.65 10.88
C TYR A 245 -17.97 -22.34 11.66
N SER A 246 -17.66 -23.17 12.65
CA SER A 246 -18.66 -23.73 13.54
C SER A 246 -19.52 -22.66 14.25
N ILE A 247 -18.87 -21.61 14.77
CA ILE A 247 -19.57 -20.50 15.43
C ILE A 247 -20.43 -19.74 14.40
N PHE A 248 -19.92 -19.52 13.21
CA PHE A 248 -20.66 -18.89 12.11
C PHE A 248 -21.95 -19.67 11.80
N LEU A 249 -21.88 -21.00 11.65
CA LEU A 249 -23.07 -21.86 11.43
C LEU A 249 -24.06 -21.77 12.61
N GLU A 250 -23.56 -21.82 13.84
CA GLU A 250 -24.37 -21.69 15.05
C GLU A 250 -25.11 -20.35 15.08
N LYS A 251 -24.40 -19.23 14.84
CA LYS A 251 -24.99 -17.88 14.93
C LYS A 251 -26.00 -17.59 13.82
N LEU A 252 -25.86 -18.23 12.68
CA LEU A 252 -26.79 -18.16 11.56
C LEU A 252 -27.91 -19.24 11.67
N GLU A 253 -27.89 -20.07 12.71
CA GLU A 253 -28.85 -21.18 12.93
C GLU A 253 -28.87 -22.16 11.74
N ILE A 254 -27.75 -22.38 11.09
CA ILE A 254 -27.60 -23.24 9.91
C ILE A 254 -27.47 -24.69 10.39
N THR A 255 -28.45 -25.54 10.03
CA THR A 255 -28.48 -26.98 10.32
C THR A 255 -28.32 -27.84 9.05
N ASP A 256 -28.27 -27.24 7.89
CA ASP A 256 -28.14 -27.91 6.61
C ASP A 256 -26.78 -28.64 6.49
N LYS A 257 -26.83 -29.95 6.22
CA LYS A 257 -25.65 -30.82 6.16
C LYS A 257 -24.68 -30.48 5.03
N ASP A 258 -25.13 -29.79 3.99
CA ASP A 258 -24.26 -29.35 2.91
C ASP A 258 -23.14 -28.41 3.39
N PHE A 259 -23.34 -27.70 4.50
CA PHE A 259 -22.35 -26.84 5.12
C PHE A 259 -21.25 -27.59 5.88
N LEU A 260 -21.41 -28.91 6.14
CA LEU A 260 -20.40 -29.68 6.90
C LEU A 260 -19.07 -29.84 6.15
N ASN A 261 -19.09 -29.74 4.82
CA ASN A 261 -17.89 -29.76 4.01
C ASN A 261 -17.54 -28.35 3.53
N GLN A 262 -17.02 -27.52 4.45
CA GLN A 262 -16.68 -26.12 4.24
C GLN A 262 -15.87 -25.88 2.95
N MET A 263 -14.90 -26.73 2.66
CA MET A 263 -13.93 -26.57 1.57
C MET A 263 -14.39 -27.18 0.23
N ASP A 264 -15.60 -27.71 0.15
CA ASP A 264 -16.16 -28.19 -1.12
C ASP A 264 -16.52 -27.01 -2.03
N LYS A 265 -15.57 -26.64 -2.87
CA LYS A 265 -15.67 -25.52 -3.81
C LYS A 265 -16.86 -25.63 -4.76
N SER A 266 -17.27 -26.87 -5.10
CA SER A 266 -18.41 -27.11 -5.98
C SER A 266 -19.75 -26.65 -5.39
N LYS A 267 -19.82 -26.52 -4.07
CA LYS A 267 -21.02 -26.11 -3.31
C LYS A 267 -21.02 -24.62 -2.93
N TRP A 268 -19.89 -23.93 -3.03
CA TRP A 268 -19.75 -22.56 -2.52
C TRP A 268 -20.84 -21.61 -3.04
N THR A 269 -21.13 -21.64 -4.34
CA THR A 269 -22.16 -20.76 -4.93
C THR A 269 -23.55 -21.01 -4.31
N GLU A 270 -23.96 -22.26 -4.21
CA GLU A 270 -25.23 -22.63 -3.60
C GLU A 270 -25.32 -22.24 -2.12
N LEU A 271 -24.25 -22.53 -1.36
CA LEU A 271 -24.18 -22.20 0.06
C LEU A 271 -24.14 -20.69 0.29
N LYS A 272 -23.50 -19.93 -0.60
CA LYS A 272 -23.48 -18.48 -0.57
C LYS A 272 -24.89 -17.88 -0.77
N ASP A 273 -25.68 -18.44 -1.68
CA ASP A 273 -27.08 -18.03 -1.88
C ASP A 273 -27.93 -18.29 -0.62
N LYS A 274 -27.70 -19.41 0.07
CA LYS A 274 -28.36 -19.72 1.34
C LYS A 274 -27.98 -18.72 2.43
N VAL A 275 -26.68 -18.42 2.59
CA VAL A 275 -26.15 -17.41 3.53
C VAL A 275 -26.73 -16.02 3.23
N THR A 276 -26.75 -15.63 1.96
CA THR A 276 -27.32 -14.33 1.53
C THR A 276 -28.78 -14.18 2.01
N LYS A 277 -29.61 -15.21 1.84
CA LYS A 277 -31.01 -15.18 2.29
C LYS A 277 -31.13 -15.03 3.81
N ILE A 278 -30.25 -15.68 4.57
CA ILE A 278 -30.23 -15.56 6.03
C ILE A 278 -29.79 -14.16 6.45
N ILE A 279 -28.72 -13.63 5.88
CA ILE A 279 -28.18 -12.30 6.24
C ILE A 279 -29.19 -11.20 5.93
N LEU A 280 -29.96 -11.31 4.87
CA LEU A 280 -31.03 -10.37 4.50
C LEU A 280 -32.18 -10.31 5.52
N THR A 281 -32.25 -11.19 6.52
CA THR A 281 -33.32 -11.20 7.51
C THR A 281 -33.17 -10.18 8.64
N LYS A 282 -31.98 -9.64 8.84
CA LYS A 282 -31.68 -8.69 9.92
C LYS A 282 -30.85 -7.51 9.41
N THR A 283 -30.89 -6.42 10.13
CA THR A 283 -30.05 -5.25 9.89
C THR A 283 -28.59 -5.54 10.19
N ARG A 284 -27.66 -4.75 9.61
CA ARG A 284 -26.23 -4.86 9.90
C ARG A 284 -25.95 -4.75 11.41
N ASP A 285 -26.62 -3.85 12.12
CA ASP A 285 -26.35 -3.62 13.53
C ASP A 285 -26.86 -4.77 14.41
N GLU A 286 -27.99 -5.41 14.05
CA GLU A 286 -28.44 -6.65 14.69
C GLU A 286 -27.46 -7.80 14.46
N TRP A 287 -26.96 -8.00 13.23
CA TRP A 287 -25.92 -8.99 12.95
C TRP A 287 -24.61 -8.69 13.68
N ALA A 288 -24.22 -7.42 13.77
CA ALA A 288 -23.04 -7.02 14.52
C ALA A 288 -23.14 -7.44 15.99
N LEU A 289 -24.28 -7.24 16.65
CA LEU A 289 -24.49 -7.68 18.03
C LEU A 289 -24.41 -9.21 18.19
N ILE A 290 -24.88 -9.97 17.19
CA ILE A 290 -24.84 -11.44 17.20
C ILE A 290 -23.41 -11.95 16.97
N CYS A 291 -22.65 -11.32 16.09
CA CYS A 291 -21.37 -11.82 15.57
C CYS A 291 -20.13 -11.17 16.19
N LEU A 292 -20.24 -9.94 16.75
CA LEU A 292 -19.09 -9.14 17.23
C LEU A 292 -18.23 -9.79 18.33
N LEU A 293 -18.76 -10.80 18.98
CA LEU A 293 -18.02 -11.48 20.05
C LEU A 293 -16.95 -12.45 19.54
N TYR A 294 -16.91 -12.78 18.21
CA TYR A 294 -16.10 -13.92 17.78
C TYR A 294 -15.37 -13.85 16.44
N THR A 295 -15.73 -13.03 15.45
CA THR A 295 -15.15 -13.27 14.11
C THR A 295 -14.78 -12.12 13.23
N SER A 296 -15.31 -10.95 13.35
CA SER A 296 -14.87 -9.81 12.53
C SER A 296 -15.49 -8.53 13.03
N PRO A 297 -14.70 -7.50 13.30
CA PRO A 297 -15.28 -6.19 13.43
C PRO A 297 -15.90 -5.83 12.07
N SER A 298 -17.19 -5.62 12.05
CA SER A 298 -17.86 -4.98 10.91
C SER A 298 -17.16 -3.64 10.62
N PRO A 299 -16.86 -3.30 9.38
CA PRO A 299 -16.41 -1.96 9.07
C PRO A 299 -17.48 -0.96 9.51
N ARG A 300 -17.06 0.00 10.30
CA ARG A 300 -17.92 1.11 10.76
C ARG A 300 -18.17 2.10 9.65
#